data_6c01439aa81ee41b88b671e28ab8c9d7
#
_entry.id   6c01439aa81ee41b88b671e28ab8c9d7
#
_cell.length_a   1.000
_cell.length_b   1.000
_cell.length_c   1.000
_cell.angle_alpha   90.00
_cell.angle_beta   90.00
_cell.angle_gamma   90.00
#
_symmetry.space_group_name_H-M   'P 1'
#
loop_
_entity.id
_entity.type
_entity.pdbx_description
1 polymer ?
#
loop_
_entity_poly.entity_id
_entity_poly.type
_entity_poly.pdbx_seq_one_letter_code
_entity_poly.pdbx_strand_id
1 'polypeptide(L)'
;MIKDSYLREYRSKNKEKYLEYQKEYRQKNKAYWKQYRQYKISNYVYMLLDSRDNILYVGSTIDLYSRVLDHKKSKKFDRVIYVEYKDLSRNSTYYIEERLIEIHEPTLNINNVKCPEVTNRHKLDLLAEEFLYSAKDYR
;
A
#
# COMPACT_ATOMS: atom_id res chain seq x y z
N MET A 1 45.54 -3.99 -3.80
CA MET A 1 44.15 -3.65 -4.07
C MET A 1 44.02 -2.34 -4.83
N ILE A 2 44.67 -2.39 -5.98
CA ILE A 2 44.80 -1.28 -6.91
C ILE A 2 43.42 -0.85 -7.47
N LYS A 3 42.49 -1.81 -7.61
CA LYS A 3 41.12 -1.54 -8.15
C LYS A 3 40.28 -0.63 -7.28
N ASP A 4 40.39 -0.73 -5.96
CA ASP A 4 39.54 0.06 -5.06
C ASP A 4 39.95 1.53 -5.01
N SER A 5 41.26 1.82 -5.03
CA SER A 5 41.78 3.18 -5.07
C SER A 5 41.49 3.86 -6.40
N TYR A 6 41.60 3.13 -7.51
CA TYR A 6 41.29 3.63 -8.85
C TYR A 6 39.80 4.01 -8.97
N LEU A 7 38.91 3.14 -8.51
CA LEU A 7 37.46 3.41 -8.52
C LEU A 7 37.08 4.59 -7.63
N ARG A 8 37.74 4.74 -6.49
CA ARG A 8 37.51 5.90 -5.60
C ARG A 8 37.91 7.20 -6.26
N GLU A 9 39.10 7.24 -6.90
CA GLU A 9 39.55 8.41 -7.64
C GLU A 9 38.63 8.75 -8.81
N TYR A 10 38.21 7.73 -9.58
CA TYR A 10 37.29 7.90 -10.70
C TYR A 10 35.94 8.48 -10.23
N ARG A 11 35.37 7.92 -9.17
CA ARG A 11 34.12 8.41 -8.60
C ARG A 11 34.25 9.82 -8.04
N SER A 12 35.39 10.13 -7.41
CA SER A 12 35.65 11.47 -6.87
C SER A 12 35.74 12.52 -7.98
N LYS A 13 36.49 12.21 -9.06
CA LYS A 13 36.65 13.10 -10.20
C LYS A 13 35.38 13.33 -11.00
N ASN A 14 34.50 12.33 -11.05
CA ASN A 14 33.26 12.36 -11.83
C ASN A 14 32.01 12.57 -10.97
N LYS A 15 32.17 12.78 -9.67
CA LYS A 15 31.05 12.94 -8.73
C LYS A 15 30.11 14.07 -9.11
N GLU A 16 30.65 15.23 -9.48
CA GLU A 16 29.83 16.39 -9.88
C GLU A 16 29.04 16.12 -11.16
N LYS A 17 29.68 15.53 -12.17
CA LYS A 17 29.02 15.15 -13.42
C LYS A 17 27.92 14.10 -13.18
N TYR A 18 28.17 13.13 -12.32
CA TYR A 18 27.21 12.09 -11.98
C TYR A 18 26.01 12.66 -11.24
N LEU A 19 26.24 13.54 -10.27
CA LEU A 19 25.17 14.21 -9.51
C LEU A 19 24.32 15.11 -10.41
N GLU A 20 24.96 15.84 -11.31
CA GLU A 20 24.30 16.70 -12.28
C GLU A 20 23.43 15.89 -13.25
N TYR A 21 23.96 14.76 -13.75
CA TYR A 21 23.23 13.83 -14.58
C TYR A 21 21.98 13.26 -13.86
N GLN A 22 22.14 12.84 -12.60
CA GLN A 22 21.01 12.34 -11.81
C GLN A 22 19.95 13.41 -11.60
N LYS A 23 20.37 14.64 -11.34
CA LYS A 23 19.45 15.76 -11.13
C LYS A 23 18.63 16.05 -12.39
N GLU A 24 19.30 16.10 -13.56
CA GLU A 24 18.64 16.27 -14.85
C GLU A 24 17.67 15.14 -15.17
N TYR A 25 18.10 13.89 -14.93
CA TYR A 25 17.26 12.71 -15.12
C TYR A 25 16.00 12.77 -14.28
N ARG A 26 16.12 13.10 -13.00
CA ARG A 26 14.98 13.24 -12.10
C ARG A 26 14.03 14.34 -12.55
N GLN A 27 14.54 15.48 -13.00
CA GLN A 27 13.71 16.59 -13.48
C GLN A 27 12.95 16.23 -14.75
N LYS A 28 13.61 15.60 -15.72
CA LYS A 28 12.97 15.16 -16.97
C LYS A 28 11.89 14.13 -16.75
N ASN A 29 12.07 13.24 -15.79
CA ASN A 29 11.17 12.13 -15.55
C ASN A 29 10.16 12.38 -14.42
N LYS A 30 10.24 13.51 -13.73
CA LYS A 30 9.36 13.85 -12.62
C LYS A 30 7.88 13.87 -13.03
N ALA A 31 7.56 14.51 -14.14
CA ALA A 31 6.20 14.55 -14.67
C ALA A 31 5.70 13.17 -15.09
N TYR A 32 6.56 12.39 -15.75
CA TYR A 32 6.25 11.02 -16.15
C TYR A 32 5.94 10.13 -14.94
N TRP A 33 6.79 10.14 -13.92
CA TRP A 33 6.57 9.34 -12.71
C TRP A 33 5.35 9.78 -11.93
N LYS A 34 5.06 11.09 -11.92
CA LYS A 34 3.85 11.63 -11.30
C LYS A 34 2.59 11.11 -12.00
N GLN A 35 2.56 11.16 -13.33
CA GLN A 35 1.46 10.60 -14.12
C GLN A 35 1.34 9.09 -13.94
N TYR A 36 2.46 8.37 -13.99
CA TYR A 36 2.50 6.93 -13.78
C TYR A 36 1.90 6.54 -12.43
N ARG A 37 2.26 7.26 -11.37
CA ARG A 37 1.71 7.04 -10.02
C ARG A 37 0.21 7.32 -9.97
N GLN A 38 -0.28 8.35 -10.64
CA GLN A 38 -1.70 8.67 -10.69
C GLN A 38 -2.52 7.58 -11.38
N TYR A 39 -1.98 6.99 -12.45
CA TYR A 39 -2.68 5.97 -13.23
C TYR A 39 -2.58 4.56 -12.63
N LYS A 40 -1.49 4.24 -11.93
CA LYS A 40 -1.23 2.89 -11.46
C LYS A 40 -1.37 2.68 -9.96
N ILE A 41 -1.53 3.74 -9.17
CA ILE A 41 -1.74 3.56 -7.73
C ILE A 41 -3.21 3.30 -7.47
N SER A 42 -3.52 2.02 -7.35
CA SER A 42 -4.76 1.59 -6.72
C SER A 42 -4.50 1.36 -5.24
N ASN A 43 -5.46 1.74 -4.40
CA ASN A 43 -5.46 1.39 -3.00
C ASN A 43 -6.39 0.19 -2.81
N TYR A 44 -5.91 -0.80 -2.08
CA TYR A 44 -6.69 -2.00 -1.76
C TYR A 44 -6.98 -2.04 -0.28
N VAL A 45 -8.22 -2.30 0.07
CA VAL A 45 -8.61 -2.72 1.41
C VAL A 45 -8.96 -4.19 1.33
N TYR A 46 -8.43 -5.01 2.22
CA TYR A 46 -8.58 -6.45 2.16
C TYR A 46 -8.87 -7.03 3.53
N MET A 47 -9.44 -8.22 3.53
CA MET A 47 -9.69 -9.01 4.73
C MET A 47 -9.12 -10.41 4.57
N LEU A 48 -8.52 -10.93 5.63
CA LEU A 48 -8.12 -12.33 5.74
C LEU A 48 -9.22 -13.09 6.50
N LEU A 49 -9.69 -14.18 5.92
CA LEU A 49 -10.77 -14.97 6.47
C LEU A 49 -10.30 -16.42 6.77
N ASP A 50 -10.93 -17.04 7.74
CA ASP A 50 -10.74 -18.48 7.97
C ASP A 50 -11.71 -19.31 7.11
N SER A 51 -11.69 -20.64 7.27
CA SER A 51 -12.55 -21.56 6.51
C SER A 51 -14.06 -21.40 6.81
N ARG A 52 -14.40 -20.76 7.92
CA ARG A 52 -15.77 -20.47 8.32
C ARG A 52 -16.20 -19.03 8.02
N ASP A 53 -15.41 -18.32 7.23
CA ASP A 53 -15.62 -16.91 6.88
C ASP A 53 -15.57 -15.93 8.06
N ASN A 54 -14.92 -16.31 9.15
CA ASN A 54 -14.61 -15.38 10.23
C ASN A 54 -13.52 -14.42 9.78
N ILE A 55 -13.71 -13.14 10.05
CA ILE A 55 -12.75 -12.09 9.68
C ILE A 55 -11.61 -12.09 10.69
N LEU A 56 -10.41 -12.45 10.25
CA LEU A 56 -9.22 -12.54 11.09
C LEU A 56 -8.42 -11.25 11.11
N TYR A 57 -8.37 -10.54 9.98
CA TYR A 57 -7.53 -9.37 9.81
C TYR A 57 -8.09 -8.46 8.73
N VAL A 58 -7.99 -7.15 8.95
CA VAL A 58 -8.32 -6.11 7.96
C VAL A 58 -7.09 -5.26 7.73
N GLY A 59 -6.74 -5.01 6.49
CA GLY A 59 -5.59 -4.20 6.13
C GLY A 59 -5.82 -3.39 4.87
N SER A 60 -4.88 -2.52 4.57
CA SER A 60 -4.86 -1.77 3.32
C SER A 60 -3.45 -1.72 2.75
N THR A 61 -3.35 -1.66 1.44
CA THR A 61 -2.06 -1.68 0.74
C THR A 61 -2.19 -1.08 -0.65
N ILE A 62 -1.09 -0.65 -1.21
CA ILE A 62 -1.00 -0.29 -2.63
C ILE A 62 -0.57 -1.48 -3.49
N ASP A 63 -0.05 -2.55 -2.88
CA ASP A 63 0.39 -3.76 -3.57
C ASP A 63 -0.17 -5.00 -2.86
N LEU A 64 -1.34 -5.45 -3.33
CA LEU A 64 -2.05 -6.57 -2.70
C LEU A 64 -1.27 -7.88 -2.80
N TYR A 65 -0.65 -8.15 -3.95
CA TYR A 65 0.09 -9.40 -4.16
C TYR A 65 1.22 -9.57 -3.15
N SER A 66 2.07 -8.56 -3.03
CA SER A 66 3.19 -8.59 -2.07
C SER A 66 2.71 -8.71 -0.63
N ARG A 67 1.64 -8.01 -0.30
CA ARG A 67 1.09 -8.01 1.06
C ARG A 67 0.50 -9.37 1.45
N VAL A 68 -0.21 -10.01 0.53
CA VAL A 68 -0.75 -11.36 0.75
C VAL A 68 0.39 -12.38 0.95
N LEU A 69 1.46 -12.29 0.16
CA LEU A 69 2.64 -13.13 0.35
C LEU A 69 3.26 -12.94 1.74
N ASP A 70 3.37 -11.72 2.21
CA ASP A 70 3.90 -11.42 3.55
C ASP A 70 3.01 -12.01 4.64
N HIS A 71 1.70 -11.92 4.51
CA HIS A 71 0.77 -12.52 5.47
C HIS A 71 0.84 -14.03 5.51
N LYS A 72 1.04 -14.69 4.37
CA LYS A 72 1.21 -16.16 4.31
C LYS A 72 2.38 -16.65 5.14
N LYS A 73 3.42 -15.84 5.32
CA LYS A 73 4.60 -16.18 6.12
C LYS A 73 4.35 -16.14 7.62
N SER A 74 3.41 -15.34 8.09
CA SER A 74 3.23 -15.04 9.51
C SER A 74 1.85 -15.38 10.07
N LYS A 75 0.85 -15.61 9.23
CA LYS A 75 -0.54 -15.79 9.63
C LYS A 75 -1.17 -17.02 8.95
N LYS A 76 -2.10 -17.64 9.64
CA LYS A 76 -2.93 -18.72 9.06
C LYS A 76 -4.27 -18.14 8.65
N PHE A 77 -4.62 -18.27 7.39
CA PHE A 77 -5.91 -17.87 6.84
C PHE A 77 -6.22 -18.72 5.61
N ASP A 78 -7.48 -18.78 5.23
CA ASP A 78 -7.93 -19.63 4.13
C ASP A 78 -8.36 -18.84 2.90
N ARG A 79 -8.87 -17.61 3.10
CA ARG A 79 -9.36 -16.77 2.02
C ARG A 79 -8.91 -15.34 2.21
N VAL A 80 -8.78 -14.65 1.08
CA VAL A 80 -8.58 -13.19 1.05
C VAL A 80 -9.67 -12.59 0.19
N ILE A 81 -10.35 -11.59 0.71
CA ILE A 81 -11.27 -10.75 -0.06
C ILE A 81 -10.77 -9.32 -0.08
N TYR A 82 -11.06 -8.58 -1.14
CA TYR A 82 -10.54 -7.23 -1.30
C TYR A 82 -11.47 -6.34 -2.14
N VAL A 83 -11.32 -5.05 -1.94
CA VAL A 83 -11.89 -4.01 -2.80
C VAL A 83 -10.76 -3.12 -3.29
N GLU A 84 -10.73 -2.84 -4.58
CA GLU A 84 -9.81 -1.90 -5.19
C GLU A 84 -10.45 -0.52 -5.27
N TYR A 85 -9.78 0.48 -4.70
CA TYR A 85 -10.22 1.88 -4.76
C TYR A 85 -9.26 2.69 -5.62
N LYS A 86 -9.70 3.11 -6.80
CA LYS A 86 -8.87 3.86 -7.75
C LYS A 86 -8.85 5.35 -7.47
N ASP A 87 -9.93 5.89 -6.92
CA ASP A 87 -10.15 7.33 -6.76
C ASP A 87 -9.99 7.83 -5.33
N LEU A 88 -9.53 6.96 -4.42
CA LEU A 88 -9.37 7.32 -3.01
C LEU A 88 -7.91 7.56 -2.66
N SER A 89 -7.67 8.56 -1.82
CA SER A 89 -6.36 8.80 -1.24
C SER A 89 -5.97 7.67 -0.26
N ARG A 90 -4.69 7.55 0.03
CA ARG A 90 -4.21 6.59 1.03
C ARG A 90 -4.82 6.84 2.41
N ASN A 91 -4.99 8.10 2.80
CA ASN A 91 -5.64 8.46 4.05
C ASN A 91 -7.10 8.01 4.11
N SER A 92 -7.82 8.12 3.00
CA SER A 92 -9.20 7.64 2.90
C SER A 92 -9.28 6.12 3.07
N THR A 93 -8.35 5.37 2.50
CA THR A 93 -8.32 3.91 2.67
C THR A 93 -7.96 3.50 4.10
N TYR A 94 -7.09 4.24 4.78
CA TYR A 94 -6.82 4.01 6.21
C TYR A 94 -8.08 4.24 7.06
N TYR A 95 -8.87 5.23 6.72
CA TYR A 95 -10.14 5.48 7.40
C TYR A 95 -11.11 4.31 7.23
N ILE A 96 -11.25 3.80 6.01
CA ILE A 96 -12.09 2.61 5.73
C ILE A 96 -11.59 1.41 6.52
N GLU A 97 -10.28 1.17 6.51
CA GLU A 97 -9.66 0.09 7.27
C GLU A 97 -10.01 0.17 8.76
N GLU A 98 -9.85 1.34 9.36
CA GLU A 98 -10.17 1.56 10.77
C GLU A 98 -11.66 1.34 11.08
N ARG A 99 -12.55 1.81 10.22
CA ARG A 99 -13.98 1.57 10.37
C ARG A 99 -14.34 0.09 10.27
N LEU A 100 -13.71 -0.65 9.37
CA LEU A 100 -13.90 -2.10 9.26
C LEU A 100 -13.38 -2.84 10.49
N ILE A 101 -12.27 -2.40 11.06
CA ILE A 101 -11.75 -2.95 12.31
C ILE A 101 -12.73 -2.70 13.45
N GLU A 102 -13.31 -1.51 13.56
CA GLU A 102 -14.32 -1.20 14.57
C GLU A 102 -15.59 -2.04 14.41
N ILE A 103 -16.06 -2.23 13.17
CA ILE A 103 -17.29 -2.98 12.89
C ILE A 103 -17.12 -4.47 13.15
N HIS A 104 -16.00 -5.06 12.70
CA HIS A 104 -15.82 -6.50 12.67
C HIS A 104 -14.95 -7.07 13.80
N GLU A 105 -14.21 -6.23 14.51
CA GLU A 105 -13.34 -6.62 15.62
C GLU A 105 -12.45 -7.85 15.28
N PRO A 106 -11.62 -7.77 14.21
CA PRO A 106 -10.82 -8.92 13.80
C PRO A 106 -9.78 -9.30 14.87
N THR A 107 -9.57 -10.59 15.04
CA THR A 107 -8.73 -11.13 16.12
C THR A 107 -7.23 -10.84 15.96
N LEU A 108 -6.75 -10.64 14.74
CA LEU A 108 -5.32 -10.43 14.45
C LEU A 108 -4.93 -8.96 14.30
N ASN A 109 -5.87 -8.02 14.37
CA ASN A 109 -5.56 -6.59 14.38
C ASN A 109 -5.21 -6.16 15.81
N ILE A 110 -3.92 -6.06 16.10
CA ILE A 110 -3.42 -5.74 17.44
C ILE A 110 -3.21 -4.24 17.63
N ASN A 111 -2.89 -3.51 16.57
CA ASN A 111 -2.56 -2.10 16.61
C ASN A 111 -3.70 -1.24 16.07
N ASN A 112 -4.18 -0.31 16.89
CA ASN A 112 -5.07 0.75 16.43
C ASN A 112 -4.25 1.76 15.62
N VAL A 113 -4.42 1.75 14.31
CA VAL A 113 -3.84 2.78 13.44
C VAL A 113 -4.65 4.05 13.64
N LYS A 114 -4.01 5.12 14.12
CA LYS A 114 -4.66 6.43 14.17
C LYS A 114 -4.90 6.91 12.75
N CYS A 115 -6.17 7.06 12.39
CA CYS A 115 -6.56 7.52 11.09
C CYS A 115 -6.30 9.02 10.97
N PRO A 116 -5.58 9.46 9.92
CA PRO A 116 -5.46 10.89 9.64
C PRO A 116 -6.84 11.49 9.31
N GLU A 117 -6.98 12.80 9.50
CA GLU A 117 -8.23 13.49 9.19
C GLU A 117 -8.60 13.34 7.72
N VAL A 118 -9.87 13.03 7.46
CA VAL A 118 -10.43 12.92 6.13
C VAL A 118 -11.64 13.84 5.99
N THR A 119 -11.86 14.33 4.78
CA THR A 119 -12.94 15.31 4.52
C THR A 119 -14.29 14.68 4.20
N ASN A 120 -14.32 13.45 3.69
CA ASN A 120 -15.53 12.79 3.20
C ASN A 120 -15.95 11.60 4.07
N ARG A 121 -16.07 11.81 5.38
CA ARG A 121 -16.39 10.73 6.34
C ARG A 121 -17.65 9.97 5.99
N HIS A 122 -18.72 10.67 5.62
CA HIS A 122 -20.00 10.02 5.30
C HIS A 122 -19.87 9.05 4.12
N LYS A 123 -19.23 9.48 3.05
CA LYS A 123 -18.96 8.62 1.87
C LYS A 123 -18.10 7.41 2.25
N LEU A 124 -17.07 7.63 3.05
CA LEU A 124 -16.15 6.56 3.47
C LEU A 124 -16.81 5.58 4.42
N ASP A 125 -17.70 6.05 5.30
CA ASP A 125 -18.52 5.18 6.17
C ASP A 125 -19.43 4.28 5.35
N LEU A 126 -20.07 4.81 4.30
CA LEU A 126 -20.89 4.01 3.38
C LEU A 126 -20.06 2.95 2.65
N LEU A 127 -18.86 3.31 2.18
CA LEU A 127 -17.95 2.36 1.53
C LEU A 127 -17.53 1.25 2.48
N ALA A 128 -17.29 1.56 3.74
CA ALA A 128 -16.99 0.55 4.76
C ALA A 128 -18.17 -0.39 5.00
N GLU A 129 -19.39 0.14 5.11
CA GLU A 129 -20.62 -0.65 5.27
C GLU A 129 -20.86 -1.56 4.06
N GLU A 130 -20.56 -1.10 2.85
CA GLU A 130 -20.76 -1.84 1.61
C GLU A 130 -19.61 -2.80 1.27
N PHE A 131 -18.56 -2.81 2.05
CA PHE A 131 -17.33 -3.55 1.73
C PHE A 131 -17.59 -5.03 1.41
N LEU A 132 -18.33 -5.72 2.25
CA LEU A 132 -18.60 -7.16 2.07
C LEU A 132 -19.39 -7.47 0.79
N TYR A 133 -20.26 -6.53 0.37
CA TYR A 133 -21.02 -6.68 -0.86
C TYR A 133 -20.19 -6.44 -2.12
N SER A 134 -19.18 -5.58 -2.02
CA SER A 134 -18.34 -5.19 -3.15
C SER A 134 -17.06 -6.01 -3.26
N ALA A 135 -16.69 -6.74 -2.22
CA ALA A 135 -15.43 -7.46 -2.13
C ALA A 135 -15.36 -8.63 -3.12
N LYS A 136 -14.18 -8.78 -3.73
CA LYS A 136 -13.85 -9.87 -4.65
C LYS A 136 -12.92 -10.85 -3.96
N ASP A 137 -13.01 -12.11 -4.37
CA ASP A 137 -12.05 -13.12 -3.92
C ASP A 137 -10.71 -12.91 -4.59
N TYR A 138 -9.65 -12.94 -3.79
CA TYR A 138 -8.29 -12.95 -4.28
C TYR A 138 -7.88 -14.38 -4.64
N ARG A 139 -7.42 -14.56 -5.87
CA ARG A 139 -7.02 -15.88 -6.39
C ARG A 139 -5.57 -15.89 -6.85
#